data_7f7b5a4e30b167565db0d380a3ab13b6
#
_entry.id   7f7b5a4e30b167565db0d380a3ab13b6
#
_cell.length_a   1.000
_cell.length_b   1.000
_cell.length_c   1.000
_cell.angle_alpha   90.00
_cell.angle_beta   90.00
_cell.angle_gamma   90.00
#
_symmetry.space_group_name_H-M   'P 1'
#
loop_
_entity.id
_entity.type
_entity.pdbx_description
1 polymer ?
#
loop_
_entity_poly.entity_id
_entity_poly.type
_entity_poly.pdbx_seq_one_letter_code
_entity_poly.pdbx_strand_id
1 'polypeptide(L)'
;VVEADSEDALLHKNAEVNRALQPFIAQQKLAGVQSLDQFIAPVAEQQKLQNRLRELAKLPEAWQPMREIGVPRNTVRNALNQAAEARPLTLSDGLKPILAEAWRPLYLGQVESGRYASIIRLNGLHDAAAVQTGIKNLAGVHWADKRSHLNELFHHTRNQAAWLKLASYVLAWLLLWRMFGTKRGTQVLAVP
;
A
#
# COMPACT_ATOMS: atom_id res chain seq x y z
N VAL A 1 6.29 1.92 -2.95
CA VAL A 1 5.74 3.08 -3.66
C VAL A 1 5.93 2.85 -5.15
N VAL A 2 4.92 3.19 -5.93
CA VAL A 2 4.95 3.09 -7.40
C VAL A 2 4.70 4.46 -7.98
N GLU A 3 5.48 4.84 -9.01
CA GLU A 3 5.36 6.12 -9.68
C GLU A 3 5.20 5.94 -11.19
N ALA A 4 4.40 6.81 -11.82
CA ALA A 4 4.17 6.84 -13.25
C ALA A 4 3.82 8.25 -13.76
N ASP A 5 3.88 8.45 -15.07
CA ASP A 5 3.70 9.77 -15.69
C ASP A 5 2.23 10.18 -15.87
N SER A 6 1.31 9.22 -15.73
CA SER A 6 -0.15 9.45 -15.76
C SER A 6 -0.89 8.51 -14.82
N GLU A 7 -2.15 8.84 -14.49
CA GLU A 7 -3.01 7.98 -13.67
C GLU A 7 -3.23 6.59 -14.29
N ASP A 8 -3.44 6.50 -15.59
CA ASP A 8 -3.62 5.22 -16.28
C ASP A 8 -2.32 4.41 -16.31
N ALA A 9 -1.17 5.06 -16.58
CA ALA A 9 0.14 4.42 -16.49
C ALA A 9 0.42 3.91 -15.05
N LEU A 10 -0.04 4.65 -14.02
CA LEU A 10 0.07 4.23 -12.64
C LEU A 10 -0.75 2.95 -12.37
N LEU A 11 -1.99 2.86 -12.87
CA LEU A 11 -2.81 1.66 -12.76
C LEU A 11 -2.17 0.46 -13.48
N HIS A 12 -1.64 0.67 -14.70
CA HIS A 12 -0.89 -0.37 -15.42
C HIS A 12 0.30 -0.87 -14.62
N LYS A 13 1.07 0.03 -14.02
CA LYS A 13 2.24 -0.30 -13.22
C LYS A 13 1.86 -1.02 -11.92
N ASN A 14 0.77 -0.63 -11.28
CA ASN A 14 0.22 -1.37 -10.13
C ASN A 14 -0.13 -2.81 -10.52
N ALA A 15 -0.80 -3.00 -11.66
CA ALA A 15 -1.14 -4.34 -12.17
C ALA A 15 0.11 -5.16 -12.55
N GLU A 16 1.16 -4.53 -13.07
CA GLU A 16 2.46 -5.18 -13.34
C GLU A 16 3.11 -5.69 -12.05
N VAL A 17 3.21 -4.82 -11.05
CA VAL A 17 3.78 -5.17 -9.73
C VAL A 17 2.93 -6.26 -9.06
N ASN A 18 1.61 -6.15 -9.10
CA ASN A 18 0.70 -7.15 -8.54
C ASN A 18 0.93 -8.53 -9.18
N ARG A 19 1.06 -8.60 -10.52
CA ARG A 19 1.40 -9.84 -11.22
C ARG A 19 2.76 -10.40 -10.83
N ALA A 20 3.77 -9.54 -10.68
CA ALA A 20 5.11 -9.95 -10.24
C ALA A 20 5.13 -10.49 -8.81
N LEU A 21 4.17 -10.09 -7.97
CA LEU A 21 4.04 -10.54 -6.59
C LEU A 21 3.25 -11.85 -6.43
N GLN A 22 2.46 -12.28 -7.42
CA GLN A 22 1.66 -13.51 -7.35
C GLN A 22 2.45 -14.79 -7.03
N PRO A 23 3.66 -15.02 -7.61
CA PRO A 23 4.47 -16.19 -7.26
C PRO A 23 4.86 -16.23 -5.77
N PHE A 24 5.08 -15.08 -5.14
CA PHE A 24 5.43 -15.00 -3.72
C PHE A 24 4.23 -15.30 -2.82
N ILE A 25 3.01 -14.97 -3.26
CA ILE A 25 1.77 -15.36 -2.57
C ILE A 25 1.60 -16.88 -2.67
N ALA A 26 1.77 -17.46 -3.86
CA ALA A 26 1.69 -18.91 -4.06
C ALA A 26 2.73 -19.68 -3.23
N GLN A 27 3.91 -19.12 -2.99
CA GLN A 27 4.97 -19.68 -2.15
C GLN A 27 4.81 -19.36 -0.65
N GLN A 28 3.71 -18.74 -0.23
CA GLN A 28 3.45 -18.32 1.16
C GLN A 28 4.51 -17.37 1.76
N LYS A 29 5.32 -16.71 0.93
CA LYS A 29 6.28 -15.67 1.34
C LYS A 29 5.60 -14.35 1.62
N LEU A 30 4.38 -14.18 1.10
CA LEU A 30 3.52 -13.01 1.22
C LEU A 30 2.07 -13.51 1.34
N ALA A 31 1.32 -13.02 2.33
CA ALA A 31 -0.08 -13.44 2.50
C ALA A 31 -1.02 -12.77 1.49
N GLY A 32 -0.72 -11.54 1.08
CA GLY A 32 -1.54 -10.81 0.11
C GLY A 32 -1.00 -9.44 -0.23
N VAL A 33 -1.57 -8.87 -1.27
CA VAL A 33 -1.25 -7.55 -1.81
C VAL A 33 -2.53 -6.72 -1.88
N GLN A 34 -2.42 -5.45 -1.57
CA GLN A 34 -3.49 -4.48 -1.78
C GLN A 34 -2.94 -3.34 -2.64
N SER A 35 -3.52 -3.13 -3.82
CA SER A 35 -3.09 -2.17 -4.83
C SER A 35 -4.28 -1.52 -5.53
N LEU A 36 -4.08 -0.39 -6.18
CA LEU A 36 -5.15 0.39 -6.82
C LEU A 36 -5.82 -0.36 -7.98
N ASP A 37 -5.07 -1.16 -8.74
CA ASP A 37 -5.58 -1.93 -9.89
C ASP A 37 -6.63 -2.97 -9.51
N GLN A 38 -6.72 -3.38 -8.24
CA GLN A 38 -7.77 -4.28 -7.73
C GLN A 38 -9.13 -3.59 -7.63
N PHE A 39 -9.17 -2.28 -7.56
CA PHE A 39 -10.40 -1.47 -7.43
C PHE A 39 -10.77 -0.77 -8.73
N ILE A 40 -9.76 -0.28 -9.46
CA ILE A 40 -9.94 0.37 -10.76
C ILE A 40 -8.92 -0.23 -11.73
N ALA A 41 -9.42 -0.97 -12.70
CA ALA A 41 -8.57 -1.52 -13.75
C ALA A 41 -8.07 -0.42 -14.69
N PRO A 42 -6.88 -0.59 -15.31
CA PRO A 42 -6.43 0.29 -16.39
C PRO A 42 -7.46 0.41 -17.52
N VAL A 43 -7.52 1.56 -18.19
CA VAL A 43 -8.53 1.84 -19.24
C VAL A 43 -8.57 0.76 -20.32
N ALA A 44 -7.41 0.26 -20.73
CA ALA A 44 -7.32 -0.81 -21.73
C ALA A 44 -7.99 -2.13 -21.26
N GLU A 45 -7.88 -2.46 -19.98
CA GLU A 45 -8.53 -3.65 -19.40
C GLU A 45 -10.05 -3.44 -19.29
N GLN A 46 -10.49 -2.23 -18.91
CA GLN A 46 -11.91 -1.88 -18.91
C GLN A 46 -12.52 -1.99 -20.31
N GLN A 47 -11.82 -1.51 -21.35
CA GLN A 47 -12.26 -1.63 -22.75
C GLN A 47 -12.36 -3.09 -23.20
N LYS A 48 -11.38 -3.93 -22.81
CA LYS A 48 -11.47 -5.39 -23.09
C LYS A 48 -12.70 -6.00 -22.42
N LEU A 49 -12.98 -5.64 -21.18
CA LEU A 49 -14.17 -6.09 -20.47
C LEU A 49 -15.45 -5.63 -21.18
N GLN A 50 -15.53 -4.36 -21.58
CA GLN A 50 -16.65 -3.82 -22.32
C GLN A 50 -16.90 -4.56 -23.65
N ASN A 51 -15.84 -4.88 -24.37
CA ASN A 51 -15.95 -5.69 -25.60
C ASN A 51 -16.49 -7.09 -25.30
N ARG A 52 -16.01 -7.75 -24.23
CA ARG A 52 -16.54 -9.03 -23.78
C ARG A 52 -18.01 -8.95 -23.39
N LEU A 53 -18.44 -7.88 -22.72
CA LEU A 53 -19.85 -7.65 -22.37
C LEU A 53 -20.72 -7.49 -23.61
N ARG A 54 -20.24 -6.79 -24.66
CA ARG A 54 -20.94 -6.68 -25.94
C ARG A 54 -21.11 -8.04 -26.63
N GLU A 55 -20.06 -8.85 -26.62
CA GLU A 55 -20.14 -10.22 -27.18
C GLU A 55 -21.09 -11.08 -26.33
N LEU A 56 -20.99 -11.00 -25.01
CA LEU A 56 -21.87 -11.76 -24.10
C LEU A 56 -23.35 -11.38 -24.32
N ALA A 57 -23.66 -10.09 -24.52
CA ALA A 57 -25.02 -9.63 -24.76
C ALA A 57 -25.65 -10.20 -26.05
N LYS A 58 -24.82 -10.67 -27.01
CA LYS A 58 -25.27 -11.32 -28.25
C LYS A 58 -25.59 -12.80 -28.06
N LEU A 59 -24.97 -13.45 -27.07
CA LEU A 59 -25.10 -14.90 -26.84
C LEU A 59 -26.44 -15.22 -26.15
N PRO A 60 -27.24 -16.14 -26.72
CA PRO A 60 -28.53 -16.52 -26.11
C PRO A 60 -28.34 -17.24 -24.75
N GLU A 61 -27.21 -17.86 -24.54
CA GLU A 61 -26.91 -18.69 -23.36
C GLU A 61 -26.52 -17.83 -22.13
N ALA A 62 -26.00 -16.62 -22.36
CA ALA A 62 -25.48 -15.76 -21.30
C ALA A 62 -26.53 -15.33 -20.26
N TRP A 63 -27.80 -15.36 -20.60
CA TRP A 63 -28.91 -14.97 -19.74
C TRP A 63 -29.75 -16.16 -19.25
N GLN A 64 -29.41 -17.39 -19.67
CA GLN A 64 -30.14 -18.60 -19.26
C GLN A 64 -30.20 -18.78 -17.74
N PRO A 65 -29.14 -18.62 -16.96
CA PRO A 65 -29.20 -18.69 -15.49
C PRO A 65 -30.11 -17.63 -14.88
N MET A 66 -30.17 -16.44 -15.47
CA MET A 66 -31.02 -15.35 -15.00
C MET A 66 -32.49 -15.61 -15.29
N ARG A 67 -32.79 -16.34 -16.38
CA ARG A 67 -34.16 -16.78 -16.71
C ARG A 67 -34.70 -17.72 -15.66
N GLU A 68 -33.89 -18.61 -15.13
CA GLU A 68 -34.29 -19.59 -14.10
C GLU A 68 -34.78 -18.91 -12.81
N ILE A 69 -34.23 -17.74 -12.49
CA ILE A 69 -34.65 -16.93 -11.36
C ILE A 69 -35.69 -15.86 -11.74
N GLY A 70 -36.27 -15.93 -12.94
CA GLY A 70 -37.38 -15.07 -13.37
C GLY A 70 -37.00 -13.71 -13.96
N VAL A 71 -35.71 -13.45 -14.23
CA VAL A 71 -35.27 -12.17 -14.82
C VAL A 71 -35.53 -12.17 -16.34
N PRO A 72 -36.26 -11.17 -16.89
CA PRO A 72 -36.52 -11.10 -18.31
C PRO A 72 -35.26 -10.90 -19.16
N ARG A 73 -35.17 -11.58 -20.30
CA ARG A 73 -34.05 -11.48 -21.25
C ARG A 73 -33.68 -10.02 -21.59
N ASN A 74 -34.70 -9.19 -21.84
CA ASN A 74 -34.45 -7.80 -22.23
C ASN A 74 -33.78 -7.00 -21.11
N THR A 75 -34.10 -7.26 -19.86
CA THR A 75 -33.48 -6.61 -18.72
C THR A 75 -31.99 -6.93 -18.65
N VAL A 76 -31.61 -8.21 -18.78
CA VAL A 76 -30.19 -8.63 -18.78
C VAL A 76 -29.45 -8.04 -19.97
N ARG A 77 -30.00 -8.13 -21.17
CA ARG A 77 -29.37 -7.56 -22.36
C ARG A 77 -29.19 -6.05 -22.27
N ASN A 78 -30.18 -5.33 -21.79
CA ASN A 78 -30.12 -3.87 -21.65
C ASN A 78 -29.04 -3.50 -20.59
N ALA A 79 -28.97 -4.20 -19.46
CA ALA A 79 -27.95 -4.01 -18.44
C ALA A 79 -26.52 -4.26 -18.99
N LEU A 80 -26.33 -5.33 -19.76
CA LEU A 80 -25.04 -5.65 -20.40
C LEU A 80 -24.64 -4.59 -21.41
N ASN A 81 -25.57 -4.14 -22.26
CA ASN A 81 -25.32 -3.08 -23.23
C ASN A 81 -24.99 -1.76 -22.52
N GLN A 82 -25.75 -1.38 -21.52
CA GLN A 82 -25.51 -0.17 -20.74
C GLN A 82 -24.12 -0.21 -20.06
N ALA A 83 -23.73 -1.34 -19.49
CA ALA A 83 -22.41 -1.53 -18.90
C ALA A 83 -21.28 -1.48 -19.96
N ALA A 84 -21.56 -2.02 -21.18
CA ALA A 84 -20.60 -2.01 -22.29
C ALA A 84 -20.44 -0.63 -22.96
N GLU A 85 -21.43 0.24 -22.84
CA GLU A 85 -21.41 1.62 -23.37
C GLU A 85 -20.97 2.66 -22.32
N ALA A 86 -20.83 2.25 -21.07
CA ALA A 86 -20.41 3.13 -20.00
C ALA A 86 -19.01 3.71 -20.27
N ARG A 87 -18.82 4.98 -19.93
CA ARG A 87 -17.48 5.59 -20.02
C ARG A 87 -16.50 4.85 -19.10
N PRO A 88 -15.28 4.55 -19.57
CA PRO A 88 -14.25 4.00 -18.71
C PRO A 88 -14.01 4.87 -17.47
N LEU A 89 -13.91 4.24 -16.31
CA LEU A 89 -13.69 4.92 -15.05
C LEU A 89 -12.23 5.35 -14.95
N THR A 90 -12.00 6.63 -14.71
CA THR A 90 -10.68 7.16 -14.40
C THR A 90 -10.35 6.99 -12.91
N LEU A 91 -9.08 7.07 -12.54
CA LEU A 91 -8.68 6.99 -11.13
C LEU A 91 -9.30 8.13 -10.32
N SER A 92 -9.26 9.35 -10.86
CA SER A 92 -9.85 10.53 -10.22
C SER A 92 -11.37 10.42 -10.04
N ASP A 93 -12.10 9.81 -10.99
CA ASP A 93 -13.54 9.58 -10.86
C ASP A 93 -13.83 8.48 -9.82
N GLY A 94 -13.03 7.43 -9.79
CA GLY A 94 -13.19 6.34 -8.85
C GLY A 94 -12.87 6.71 -7.39
N LEU A 95 -12.11 7.78 -7.16
CA LEU A 95 -11.78 8.27 -5.81
C LEU A 95 -12.89 9.13 -5.17
N LYS A 96 -13.87 9.61 -5.95
CA LYS A 96 -14.96 10.49 -5.47
C LYS A 96 -15.99 9.79 -4.59
N PRO A 97 -16.46 8.56 -4.89
CA PRO A 97 -17.48 7.89 -4.11
C PRO A 97 -17.04 7.62 -2.66
N ILE A 98 -18.02 7.58 -1.74
CA ILE A 98 -17.79 7.23 -0.32
C ILE A 98 -17.17 5.83 -0.19
N LEU A 99 -17.56 4.90 -1.07
CA LEU A 99 -16.99 3.54 -1.11
C LEU A 99 -15.48 3.50 -1.39
N ALA A 100 -14.92 4.60 -1.90
CA ALA A 100 -13.48 4.70 -2.15
C ALA A 100 -12.64 4.93 -0.89
N GLU A 101 -13.24 5.17 0.28
CA GLU A 101 -12.51 5.44 1.51
C GLU A 101 -11.53 4.31 1.88
N ALA A 102 -11.88 3.05 1.60
CA ALA A 102 -11.05 1.90 1.92
C ALA A 102 -9.73 1.85 1.12
N TRP A 103 -9.69 2.40 -0.10
CA TRP A 103 -8.52 2.33 -0.99
C TRP A 103 -7.96 3.70 -1.40
N ARG A 104 -8.67 4.81 -1.09
CA ARG A 104 -8.16 6.18 -1.26
C ARG A 104 -6.78 6.39 -0.64
N PRO A 105 -6.43 5.83 0.54
CA PRO A 105 -5.10 5.97 1.13
C PRO A 105 -3.96 5.31 0.33
N LEU A 106 -4.29 4.48 -0.67
CA LEU A 106 -3.29 3.91 -1.57
C LEU A 106 -2.84 4.88 -2.66
N TYR A 107 -3.61 5.94 -2.92
CA TYR A 107 -3.27 6.96 -3.91
C TYR A 107 -2.65 8.17 -3.23
N LEU A 108 -1.42 8.49 -3.59
CA LEU A 108 -0.67 9.63 -3.03
C LEU A 108 -0.90 10.93 -3.81
N GLY A 109 -1.51 10.83 -5.00
CA GLY A 109 -1.67 11.98 -5.88
C GLY A 109 -0.45 12.27 -6.74
N GLN A 110 -0.36 13.51 -7.19
CA GLN A 110 0.78 13.99 -7.95
C GLN A 110 1.88 14.44 -6.96
N VAL A 111 3.08 13.87 -7.10
CA VAL A 111 4.25 14.19 -6.27
C VAL A 111 5.02 15.38 -6.86
N GLU A 112 5.99 15.91 -6.10
CA GLU A 112 6.78 17.10 -6.47
C GLU A 112 7.47 16.98 -7.84
N SER A 113 7.79 15.77 -8.27
CA SER A 113 8.34 15.49 -9.60
C SER A 113 7.34 15.67 -10.75
N GLY A 114 6.07 15.98 -10.46
CA GLY A 114 4.98 16.03 -11.42
C GLY A 114 4.40 14.66 -11.81
N ARG A 115 4.94 13.57 -11.27
CA ARG A 115 4.50 12.18 -11.50
C ARG A 115 3.39 11.81 -10.54
N TYR A 116 2.58 10.82 -10.91
CA TYR A 116 1.56 10.25 -10.05
C TYR A 116 2.12 9.08 -9.25
N ALA A 117 1.75 9.00 -7.97
CA ALA A 117 2.28 7.98 -7.07
C ALA A 117 1.17 7.21 -6.33
N SER A 118 1.47 5.96 -6.02
CA SER A 118 0.61 5.08 -5.23
C SER A 118 1.42 4.19 -4.29
N ILE A 119 0.73 3.67 -3.28
CA ILE A 119 1.27 2.68 -2.34
C ILE A 119 0.68 1.32 -2.67
N ILE A 120 1.53 0.32 -2.82
CA ILE A 120 1.14 -1.09 -2.77
C ILE A 120 1.43 -1.59 -1.36
N ARG A 121 0.39 -2.08 -0.67
CA ARG A 121 0.52 -2.64 0.67
C ARG A 121 0.74 -4.14 0.59
N LEU A 122 1.77 -4.60 1.28
CA LEU A 122 2.11 -6.02 1.39
C LEU A 122 1.62 -6.51 2.76
N ASN A 123 0.77 -7.52 2.77
CA ASN A 123 0.20 -8.10 3.97
C ASN A 123 0.87 -9.44 4.26
N GLY A 124 1.22 -9.72 5.53
CA GLY A 124 1.83 -10.99 5.94
C GLY A 124 3.14 -11.26 5.20
N LEU A 125 4.07 -10.31 5.23
CA LEU A 125 5.38 -10.44 4.59
C LEU A 125 6.28 -11.32 5.47
N HIS A 126 6.59 -12.54 5.00
CA HIS A 126 7.43 -13.52 5.68
C HIS A 126 8.89 -13.51 5.16
N ASP A 127 9.11 -13.21 3.89
CA ASP A 127 10.42 -13.15 3.24
C ASP A 127 10.58 -11.82 2.48
N ALA A 128 10.97 -10.78 3.20
CA ALA A 128 11.14 -9.44 2.65
C ALA A 128 12.24 -9.38 1.58
N ALA A 129 13.34 -10.10 1.78
CA ALA A 129 14.48 -10.08 0.87
C ALA A 129 14.13 -10.69 -0.50
N ALA A 130 13.42 -11.82 -0.51
CA ALA A 130 12.97 -12.45 -1.74
C ALA A 130 11.99 -11.56 -2.51
N VAL A 131 11.01 -10.98 -1.81
CA VAL A 131 10.03 -10.08 -2.43
C VAL A 131 10.70 -8.82 -2.98
N GLN A 132 11.57 -8.18 -2.22
CA GLN A 132 12.33 -7.01 -2.66
C GLN A 132 13.16 -7.31 -3.91
N THR A 133 13.84 -8.46 -3.93
CA THR A 133 14.63 -8.89 -5.10
C THR A 133 13.75 -9.09 -6.33
N GLY A 134 12.56 -9.66 -6.15
CA GLY A 134 11.63 -9.92 -7.24
C GLY A 134 11.05 -8.67 -7.91
N ILE A 135 10.96 -7.56 -7.18
CA ILE A 135 10.44 -6.29 -7.72
C ILE A 135 11.51 -5.25 -8.03
N LYS A 136 12.79 -5.52 -7.68
CA LYS A 136 13.90 -4.56 -7.82
C LYS A 136 14.10 -4.03 -9.23
N ASN A 137 13.81 -4.86 -10.24
CA ASN A 137 14.03 -4.53 -11.65
C ASN A 137 12.84 -3.78 -12.28
N LEU A 138 11.74 -3.56 -11.54
CA LEU A 138 10.59 -2.83 -12.05
C LEU A 138 10.85 -1.32 -11.96
N ALA A 139 10.92 -0.66 -13.12
CA ALA A 139 11.16 0.77 -13.18
C ALA A 139 10.04 1.58 -12.49
N GLY A 140 10.41 2.60 -11.70
CA GLY A 140 9.45 3.45 -10.97
C GLY A 140 8.81 2.75 -9.76
N VAL A 141 9.39 1.62 -9.30
CA VAL A 141 8.97 0.92 -8.08
C VAL A 141 10.03 1.12 -7.01
N HIS A 142 9.62 1.70 -5.88
CA HIS A 142 10.49 1.99 -4.75
C HIS A 142 10.06 1.18 -3.53
N TRP A 143 10.99 0.41 -2.99
CA TRP A 143 10.78 -0.31 -1.75
C TRP A 143 10.82 0.68 -0.57
N ALA A 144 9.77 0.73 0.23
CA ALA A 144 9.72 1.51 1.45
C ALA A 144 9.53 0.55 2.65
N ASP A 145 10.59 0.34 3.41
CA ASP A 145 10.53 -0.44 4.64
C ASP A 145 10.26 0.48 5.84
N LYS A 146 8.98 0.60 6.17
CA LYS A 146 8.54 1.39 7.33
C LYS A 146 9.04 0.83 8.66
N ARG A 147 9.31 -0.48 8.74
CA ARG A 147 9.79 -1.11 9.97
C ARG A 147 11.25 -0.76 10.26
N SER A 148 12.13 -0.86 9.27
CA SER A 148 13.54 -0.52 9.43
C SER A 148 13.70 0.95 9.78
N HIS A 149 12.98 1.83 9.09
CA HIS A 149 13.02 3.27 9.36
C HIS A 149 12.50 3.64 10.77
N LEU A 150 11.41 3.02 11.23
CA LEU A 150 10.93 3.19 12.59
C LEU A 150 11.92 2.64 13.63
N ASN A 151 12.50 1.47 13.39
CA ASN A 151 13.52 0.89 14.28
C ASN A 151 14.75 1.80 14.39
N GLU A 152 15.20 2.37 13.29
CA GLU A 152 16.34 3.31 13.28
C GLU A 152 16.03 4.57 14.09
N LEU A 153 14.83 5.16 13.93
CA LEU A 153 14.35 6.27 14.73
C LEU A 153 14.28 5.90 16.23
N PHE A 154 13.74 4.73 16.57
CA PHE A 154 13.68 4.28 17.95
C PHE A 154 15.07 4.01 18.55
N HIS A 155 16.01 3.44 17.79
CA HIS A 155 17.38 3.26 18.23
C HIS A 155 18.08 4.59 18.49
N HIS A 156 17.90 5.57 17.60
CA HIS A 156 18.48 6.90 17.76
C HIS A 156 17.92 7.62 19.00
N THR A 157 16.60 7.62 19.16
CA THR A 157 15.92 8.24 20.31
C THR A 157 16.31 7.56 21.64
N ARG A 158 16.40 6.23 21.66
CA ARG A 158 16.81 5.47 22.84
C ARG A 158 18.25 5.77 23.22
N ASN A 159 19.17 5.86 22.28
CA ASN A 159 20.55 6.23 22.54
C ASN A 159 20.67 7.65 23.06
N GLN A 160 19.95 8.62 22.48
CA GLN A 160 19.91 9.99 22.99
C GLN A 160 19.39 10.07 24.44
N ALA A 161 18.29 9.37 24.73
CA ALA A 161 17.73 9.30 26.07
C ALA A 161 18.72 8.66 27.09
N ALA A 162 19.42 7.62 26.67
CA ALA A 162 20.44 6.96 27.50
C ALA A 162 21.61 7.90 27.82
N TRP A 163 22.11 8.65 26.83
CA TRP A 163 23.15 9.65 27.02
C TRP A 163 22.73 10.81 27.91
N LEU A 164 21.51 11.34 27.72
CA LEU A 164 20.94 12.38 28.58
C LEU A 164 20.83 11.90 30.04
N LYS A 165 20.38 10.67 30.24
CA LYS A 165 20.29 10.06 31.57
C LYS A 165 21.66 9.91 32.21
N LEU A 166 22.65 9.41 31.46
CA LEU A 166 24.03 9.30 31.94
C LEU A 166 24.62 10.68 32.32
N ALA A 167 24.43 11.69 31.45
CA ALA A 167 24.89 13.04 31.71
C ALA A 167 24.24 13.64 32.96
N SER A 168 22.94 13.41 33.18
CA SER A 168 22.25 13.89 34.39
C SER A 168 22.79 13.23 35.67
N TYR A 169 23.08 11.92 35.61
CA TYR A 169 23.72 11.25 36.76
C TYR A 169 25.13 11.77 37.03
N VAL A 170 25.94 12.00 36.01
CA VAL A 170 27.29 12.57 36.17
C VAL A 170 27.20 13.98 36.76
N LEU A 171 26.26 14.81 36.28
CA LEU A 171 26.06 16.15 36.82
C LEU A 171 25.61 16.14 38.28
N ALA A 172 24.65 15.28 38.61
CA ALA A 172 24.21 15.09 40.00
C ALA A 172 25.35 14.60 40.92
N TRP A 173 26.18 13.68 40.41
CA TRP A 173 27.34 13.20 41.15
C TRP A 173 28.39 14.31 41.40
N LEU A 174 28.65 15.15 40.38
CA LEU A 174 29.58 16.30 40.54
C LEU A 174 29.06 17.33 41.56
N LEU A 175 27.74 17.63 41.55
CA LEU A 175 27.14 18.52 42.53
C LEU A 175 27.21 17.95 43.94
N LEU A 176 26.89 16.69 44.13
CA LEU A 176 26.95 16.02 45.43
C LEU A 176 28.40 15.91 45.92
N TRP A 177 29.36 15.62 45.02
CA TRP A 177 30.77 15.61 45.33
C TRP A 177 31.27 16.98 45.85
N ARG A 178 30.84 18.02 45.18
CA ARG A 178 31.21 19.39 45.58
C ARG A 178 30.61 19.80 46.94
N MET A 179 29.40 19.32 47.27
CA MET A 179 28.72 19.67 48.54
C MET A 179 29.11 18.80 49.72
N PHE A 180 29.32 17.49 49.55
CA PHE A 180 29.43 16.52 50.63
C PHE A 180 30.73 15.71 50.60
N GLY A 181 31.59 15.90 49.60
CA GLY A 181 32.81 15.10 49.39
C GLY A 181 32.51 13.74 48.74
N THR A 182 33.58 13.09 48.24
CA THR A 182 33.45 11.88 47.39
C THR A 182 32.78 10.69 48.07
N LYS A 183 33.05 10.41 49.33
CA LYS A 183 32.52 9.23 50.05
C LYS A 183 31.02 9.32 50.32
N ARG A 184 30.49 10.48 50.68
CA ARG A 184 29.06 10.64 50.97
C ARG A 184 28.24 10.86 49.70
N GLY A 185 28.79 11.53 48.67
CA GLY A 185 28.14 11.73 47.40
C GLY A 185 27.82 10.46 46.64
N THR A 186 28.74 9.48 46.65
CA THR A 186 28.51 8.16 46.01
C THR A 186 27.47 7.32 46.74
N GLN A 187 27.43 7.40 48.09
CA GLN A 187 26.45 6.65 48.88
C GLN A 187 24.98 7.15 48.60
N VAL A 188 24.79 8.46 48.44
CA VAL A 188 23.45 9.02 48.16
C VAL A 188 22.95 8.66 46.76
N LEU A 189 23.84 8.57 45.76
CA LEU A 189 23.49 8.16 44.41
C LEU A 189 23.25 6.66 44.23
N ALA A 190 23.81 5.81 45.13
CA ALA A 190 23.69 4.35 45.10
C ALA A 190 22.39 3.84 45.76
N VAL A 191 21.61 4.70 46.38
CA VAL A 191 20.28 4.34 46.91
C VAL A 191 19.27 4.39 45.76
N PRO A 192 18.59 3.26 45.43
CA PRO A 192 17.62 3.20 44.33
C PRO A 192 16.36 4.04 44.61
#